data_085b25f50f31cc44dc0900da10c66253
#
_entry.id   085b25f50f31cc44dc0900da10c66253
#
_cell.length_a   1.000
_cell.length_b   1.000
_cell.length_c   1.000
_cell.angle_alpha   90.00
_cell.angle_beta   90.00
_cell.angle_gamma   90.00
#
_symmetry.space_group_name_H-M   'P 1'
#
loop_
_entity.id
_entity.type
_entity.pdbx_description
1 polymer ?
#
loop_
_entity_poly.entity_id
_entity_poly.type
_entity_poly.pdbx_seq_one_letter_code
_entity_poly.pdbx_strand_id
1 'polypeptide(L)' 'MGTLAEYFAANRYVSQYEIGTRLFGRWNKIPFVGTVGNDSLVNELEGPMISIRLDLPIKYEDRIYHHIRVKHADVKLYR' A
#
# COMPACT_ATOMS: atom_id res chain seq x y z
N MET A 1 25.36 -7.58 -17.51
CA MET A 1 24.41 -6.51 -17.20
C MET A 1 23.02 -6.92 -17.66
N GLY A 2 22.01 -6.77 -16.79
CA GLY A 2 20.66 -7.19 -17.13
C GLY A 2 19.98 -6.30 -18.15
N THR A 3 18.99 -6.86 -18.83
CA THR A 3 18.09 -6.10 -19.68
C THR A 3 17.13 -5.28 -18.83
N LEU A 4 16.41 -4.35 -19.46
CA LEU A 4 15.37 -3.58 -18.77
C LEU A 4 14.32 -4.50 -18.15
N ALA A 5 13.95 -5.58 -18.86
CA ALA A 5 12.99 -6.57 -18.34
C ALA A 5 13.52 -7.27 -17.09
N GLU A 6 14.83 -7.62 -17.08
CA GLU A 6 15.45 -8.23 -15.90
C GLU A 6 15.50 -7.24 -14.72
N TYR A 7 15.78 -5.97 -15.01
CA TYR A 7 15.77 -4.94 -13.98
C TYR A 7 14.39 -4.83 -13.35
N PHE A 8 13.34 -4.75 -14.15
CA PHE A 8 11.98 -4.68 -13.63
C PHE A 8 11.57 -5.95 -12.88
N ALA A 9 12.01 -7.12 -13.37
CA ALA A 9 11.72 -8.38 -12.66
C ALA A 9 12.42 -8.42 -11.30
N ALA A 10 13.69 -7.97 -11.24
CA ALA A 10 14.46 -7.98 -10.00
C ALA A 10 13.98 -6.94 -8.99
N ASN A 11 13.47 -5.80 -9.47
CA ASN A 11 13.05 -4.70 -8.62
C ASN A 11 11.53 -4.61 -8.47
N ARG A 12 10.81 -5.55 -9.07
CA ARG A 12 9.37 -5.59 -8.96
C ARG A 12 8.97 -5.87 -7.52
N TYR A 13 8.16 -4.98 -6.97
CA TYR A 13 7.57 -5.23 -5.68
C TYR A 13 6.46 -6.26 -5.82
N VAL A 14 6.68 -7.39 -5.17
CA VAL A 14 5.64 -8.40 -5.05
C VAL A 14 5.13 -8.30 -3.61
N SER A 15 3.95 -7.75 -3.45
CA SER A 15 3.34 -7.66 -2.14
C SER A 15 3.10 -9.06 -1.59
N GLN A 16 3.34 -9.24 -0.28
CA GLN A 16 2.92 -10.46 0.41
C GLN A 16 1.40 -10.55 0.51
N TYR A 17 0.72 -9.47 0.18
CA TYR A 17 -0.74 -9.39 0.26
C TYR A 17 -1.31 -9.30 -1.14
N GLU A 18 -2.19 -10.23 -1.47
CA GLU A 18 -2.88 -10.21 -2.75
C GLU A 18 -3.93 -9.11 -2.79
N ILE A 19 -4.30 -8.69 -4.01
CA ILE A 19 -5.40 -7.76 -4.23
C ILE A 19 -6.65 -8.34 -3.58
N GLY A 20 -7.38 -7.51 -2.83
CA GLY A 20 -8.56 -7.94 -2.08
C GLY A 20 -8.29 -8.36 -0.65
N THR A 21 -7.02 -8.48 -0.26
CA THR A 21 -6.66 -8.79 1.12
C THR A 21 -7.06 -7.66 2.05
N ARG A 22 -7.62 -8.02 3.20
CA ARG A 22 -8.02 -7.05 4.22
C ARG A 22 -6.84 -6.74 5.12
N LEU A 23 -6.55 -5.46 5.30
CA LEU A 23 -5.45 -4.99 6.13
C LEU A 23 -5.93 -3.90 7.07
N PHE A 24 -5.20 -3.74 8.16
CA PHE A 24 -5.41 -2.61 9.07
C PHE A 24 -4.06 -2.01 9.47
N GLY A 25 -4.09 -0.79 9.94
CA GLY A 25 -2.90 -0.08 10.37
C GLY A 25 -3.24 1.34 10.74
N ARG A 26 -2.22 2.19 10.69
CA ARG A 26 -2.38 3.63 10.93
C ARG A 26 -1.77 4.41 9.79
N TRP A 27 -2.48 5.44 9.38
CA TRP A 27 -2.03 6.39 8.39
C TRP A 27 -2.07 7.79 9.00
N ASN A 28 -0.92 8.44 9.10
CA ASN A 28 -0.79 9.72 9.81
C ASN A 28 -1.41 9.65 11.22
N LYS A 29 -1.13 8.56 11.94
CA LYS A 29 -1.63 8.26 13.28
C LYS A 29 -3.14 7.97 13.33
N ILE A 30 -3.82 7.91 12.21
CA ILE A 30 -5.24 7.61 12.12
C ILE A 30 -5.41 6.12 11.83
N PRO A 31 -6.10 5.37 12.70
CA PRO A 31 -6.32 3.94 12.42
C PRO A 31 -7.26 3.75 11.24
N PHE A 32 -7.00 2.73 10.45
CA PHE A 32 -7.82 2.40 9.30
C PHE A 32 -7.95 0.89 9.12
N VAL A 33 -8.98 0.49 8.40
CA VAL A 33 -9.16 -0.83 7.83
C VAL A 33 -9.45 -0.64 6.35
N GLY A 34 -8.88 -1.48 5.51
CA GLY A 34 -9.11 -1.39 4.09
C GLY A 34 -8.73 -2.64 3.33
N THR A 35 -8.80 -2.55 2.02
CA THR A 35 -8.57 -3.66 1.11
C THR A 35 -7.46 -3.31 0.13
N VAL A 36 -6.55 -4.25 -0.09
CA VAL A 36 -5.43 -4.06 -1.02
C VAL A 36 -5.95 -3.83 -2.43
N GLY A 37 -5.52 -2.74 -3.04
CA GLY A 37 -5.79 -2.42 -4.44
C GLY A 37 -4.70 -2.96 -5.36
N ASN A 38 -4.84 -2.65 -6.65
CA ASN A 38 -3.99 -3.22 -7.70
C ASN A 38 -2.84 -2.33 -8.14
N ASP A 39 -2.62 -1.20 -7.49
CA ASP A 39 -1.60 -0.23 -7.86
C ASP A 39 -0.48 -0.10 -6.82
N SER A 40 -0.09 -1.23 -6.25
CA SER A 40 1.04 -1.27 -5.33
C SER A 40 2.32 -0.88 -6.06
N LEU A 41 3.10 0.01 -5.46
CA LEU A 41 4.30 0.59 -6.05
C LEU A 41 5.51 0.41 -5.15
N VAL A 42 6.68 0.41 -5.77
CA VAL A 42 7.94 0.56 -5.05
C VAL A 42 8.38 2.01 -5.21
N ASN A 43 8.55 2.68 -4.08
CA ASN A 43 9.14 4.02 -4.04
C ASN A 43 10.60 3.88 -3.65
N GLU A 44 11.51 4.39 -4.46
CA GLU A 44 12.95 4.30 -4.20
C GLU A 44 13.37 4.95 -2.88
N LEU A 45 12.66 5.99 -2.47
CA LEU A 45 12.96 6.72 -1.23
C LEU A 45 12.28 6.11 -0.01
N GLU A 46 11.07 5.60 -0.18
CA GLU A 46 10.24 5.14 0.94
C GLU A 46 10.11 3.62 1.00
N GLY A 47 10.54 2.91 -0.04
CA GLY A 47 10.43 1.48 -0.15
C GLY A 47 9.08 1.00 -0.67
N PRO A 48 8.70 -0.25 -0.37
CA PRO A 48 7.45 -0.81 -0.87
C PRO A 48 6.22 -0.09 -0.30
N MET A 49 5.32 0.31 -1.19
CA MET A 49 4.07 0.96 -0.84
C MET A 49 2.89 0.11 -1.31
N ILE A 50 1.86 0.04 -0.50
CA ILE A 50 0.64 -0.69 -0.80
C ILE A 50 -0.49 0.31 -0.95
N SER A 51 -1.24 0.20 -2.04
CA SER A 51 -2.47 0.96 -2.23
C SER A 51 -3.61 0.29 -1.48
N ILE A 52 -4.31 1.05 -0.67
CA ILE A 52 -5.40 0.56 0.17
C ILE A 52 -6.65 1.35 -0.15
N ARG A 53 -7.73 0.64 -0.45
CA ARG A 53 -9.06 1.23 -0.50
C ARG A 53 -9.65 1.16 0.90
N LEU A 54 -9.94 2.32 1.46
CA LEU A 54 -10.44 2.43 2.84
C LEU A 54 -11.89 1.96 2.95
N ASP A 55 -12.23 1.28 4.04
CA ASP A 55 -13.61 0.92 4.35
C ASP A 55 -14.43 2.18 4.67
N LEU A 56 -13.83 3.07 5.45
CA LEU A 56 -14.43 4.35 5.81
C LEU A 56 -13.48 5.47 5.37
N PRO A 57 -14.00 6.53 4.74
CA PRO A 57 -13.14 7.65 4.34
C PRO A 57 -12.44 8.27 5.53
N ILE A 58 -11.24 8.77 5.31
CA ILE A 58 -10.48 9.50 6.33
C ILE A 58 -10.44 10.96 5.93
N LYS A 59 -10.81 11.84 6.86
CA LYS A 59 -10.62 13.27 6.70
C LYS A 59 -9.27 13.65 7.31
N TYR A 60 -8.39 14.23 6.50
CA TYR A 60 -7.07 14.67 6.92
C TYR A 60 -6.69 15.95 6.17
N GLU A 61 -6.32 16.99 6.91
CA GLU A 61 -5.92 18.30 6.34
C GLU A 61 -6.93 18.82 5.31
N ASP A 62 -8.20 18.87 5.68
CA ASP A 62 -9.31 19.37 4.85
C ASP A 62 -9.57 18.57 3.58
N ARG A 63 -9.02 17.37 3.48
CA ARG A 63 -9.29 16.45 2.38
C ARG A 63 -9.92 15.17 2.90
N ILE A 64 -10.74 14.57 2.04
CA ILE A 64 -11.34 13.27 2.32
C ILE A 64 -10.65 12.24 1.44
N TYR A 65 -10.12 11.20 2.07
CA TYR A 65 -9.39 10.14 1.39
C TYR A 65 -10.21 8.86 1.40
N HIS A 66 -10.40 8.29 0.22
CA HIS A 66 -11.02 6.97 0.05
C HIS A 66 -9.97 5.90 -0.22
N HIS A 67 -8.80 6.31 -0.68
CA HIS A 67 -7.65 5.46 -0.96
C HIS A 67 -6.41 6.09 -0.35
N ILE A 68 -5.54 5.26 0.20
CA ILE A 68 -4.26 5.71 0.75
C ILE A 68 -3.16 4.77 0.28
N ARG A 69 -1.92 5.25 0.39
CA ARG A 69 -0.73 4.42 0.20
C ARG A 69 0.01 4.36 1.51
N VAL A 70 0.38 3.14 1.89
CA VAL A 70 1.06 2.89 3.17
C VAL A 70 2.27 2.01 2.92
N LYS A 71 3.24 2.09 3.82
CA LYS A 71 4.39 1.20 3.79
C LYS A 71 3.97 -0.20 4.19
N HIS A 72 4.59 -1.19 3.56
CA HIS A 72 4.31 -2.59 3.86
C HIS A 72 4.47 -2.91 5.35
N ALA A 73 5.48 -2.31 5.99
CA ALA A 73 5.76 -2.55 7.40
C ALA A 73 4.70 -1.96 8.35
N ASP A 74 3.88 -1.02 7.87
CA ASP A 74 2.92 -0.29 8.70
C ASP A 74 1.54 -0.94 8.75
N VAL A 75 1.37 -2.09 8.11
CA VAL A 75 0.07 -2.76 8.02
C VAL A 75 0.16 -4.20 8.48
N LYS A 76 -0.98 -4.73 8.90
CA LYS A 76 -1.14 -6.12 9.32
C LYS A 76 -2.42 -6.69 8.76
N LEU A 77 -2.47 -8.01 8.65
CA LEU A 77 -3.68 -8.71 8.23
C LEU A 77 -4.83 -8.41 9.20
N TYR A 78 -5.94 -8.02 8.63
CA TYR A 78 -7.19 -7.84 9.38
C TYR A 78 -7.96 -9.16 9.33
N ARG A 79 -8.20 -9.69 10.50
CA ARG A 79 -8.92 -10.96 10.66
C ARG A 79 -10.17 -10.78 11.49
#